data_36c00eae86b4eba6514495c0fc4df67f
#
_entry.id   36c00eae86b4eba6514495c0fc4df67f
#
_cell.length_a   1.000
_cell.length_b   1.000
_cell.length_c   1.000
_cell.angle_alpha   90.00
_cell.angle_beta   90.00
_cell.angle_gamma   90.00
#
_symmetry.space_group_name_H-M   'P 1'
#
loop_
_entity.id
_entity.type
_entity.pdbx_description
1 polymer ?
#
loop_
_entity_poly.entity_id
_entity_poly.type
_entity_poly.pdbx_seq_one_letter_code
_entity_poly.pdbx_strand_id
1 'polypeptide(L)'
;MPERHPSSLIWLAGLVLLAIGTTLIAGFLLHTENLARLRVQANESSRGDWRRGEALIYRYACGSCHVIPGIHGAVGRNGPELTGVGQRPVLAGSLSNDPETMVRWLMHPQALRPGSGMPEQGLDERHARDIAAYLYAQD
;
A
#
# COMPACT_ATOMS: atom_id res chain seq x y z
N MET A 1 34.17 -13.04 -48.04
CA MET A 1 33.63 -13.02 -46.66
C MET A 1 33.51 -11.57 -46.26
N PRO A 2 32.29 -11.05 -45.88
CA PRO A 2 32.17 -9.67 -45.48
C PRO A 2 32.82 -9.48 -44.11
N GLU A 3 33.82 -8.63 -44.01
CA GLU A 3 34.44 -8.25 -42.75
C GLU A 3 33.39 -7.54 -41.90
N ARG A 4 33.00 -8.18 -40.79
CA ARG A 4 32.15 -7.57 -39.78
C ARG A 4 32.97 -6.47 -39.08
N HIS A 5 32.76 -5.21 -39.45
CA HIS A 5 33.41 -4.08 -38.80
C HIS A 5 33.09 -4.10 -37.28
N PRO A 6 34.07 -4.17 -36.39
CA PRO A 6 33.86 -4.18 -34.94
C PRO A 6 33.10 -2.92 -34.45
N SER A 7 33.15 -1.83 -35.23
CA SER A 7 32.38 -0.60 -34.93
C SER A 7 30.86 -0.79 -34.95
N SER A 8 30.32 -1.66 -35.82
CA SER A 8 28.87 -1.88 -35.88
C SER A 8 28.32 -2.60 -34.64
N LEU A 9 29.07 -3.51 -34.05
CA LEU A 9 28.70 -4.20 -32.81
C LEU A 9 28.74 -3.26 -31.62
N ILE A 10 29.68 -2.35 -31.55
CA ILE A 10 29.78 -1.33 -30.50
C ILE A 10 28.56 -0.39 -30.55
N TRP A 11 28.23 0.07 -31.78
CA TRP A 11 27.03 0.90 -31.96
C TRP A 11 25.73 0.18 -31.60
N LEU A 12 25.58 -1.09 -31.98
CA LEU A 12 24.43 -1.90 -31.59
C LEU A 12 24.34 -2.10 -30.06
N ALA A 13 25.48 -2.42 -29.44
CA ALA A 13 25.53 -2.54 -27.98
C ALA A 13 25.15 -1.21 -27.28
N GLY A 14 25.65 -0.08 -27.79
CA GLY A 14 25.29 1.24 -27.27
C GLY A 14 23.79 1.55 -27.40
N LEU A 15 23.17 1.23 -28.53
CA LEU A 15 21.74 1.40 -28.73
C LEU A 15 20.90 0.51 -27.80
N VAL A 16 21.31 -0.74 -27.61
CA VAL A 16 20.64 -1.65 -26.68
C VAL A 16 20.72 -1.16 -25.23
N LEU A 17 21.91 -0.72 -24.80
CA LEU A 17 22.08 -0.17 -23.46
C LEU A 17 21.25 1.11 -23.26
N LEU A 18 21.20 1.99 -24.26
CA LEU A 18 20.36 3.18 -24.23
C LEU A 18 18.87 2.81 -24.12
N ALA A 19 18.40 1.85 -24.92
CA ALA A 19 17.03 1.38 -24.87
C ALA A 19 16.67 0.77 -23.51
N ILE A 20 17.55 -0.04 -22.95
CA ILE A 20 17.35 -0.60 -21.59
C ILE A 20 17.31 0.54 -20.56
N GLY A 21 18.25 1.46 -20.60
CA GLY A 21 18.30 2.60 -19.67
C GLY A 21 17.05 3.47 -19.73
N THR A 22 16.58 3.82 -20.92
CA THR A 22 15.34 4.60 -21.09
C THR A 22 14.10 3.85 -20.61
N THR A 23 14.02 2.55 -20.86
CA THR A 23 12.89 1.72 -20.36
C THR A 23 12.85 1.63 -18.84
N LEU A 24 14.02 1.45 -18.19
CA LEU A 24 14.11 1.41 -16.73
C LEU A 24 13.73 2.75 -16.10
N ILE A 25 14.22 3.85 -16.66
CA ILE A 25 13.86 5.21 -16.19
C ILE A 25 12.37 5.46 -16.36
N ALA A 26 11.81 5.16 -17.53
CA ALA A 26 10.39 5.33 -17.79
C ALA A 26 9.54 4.47 -16.81
N GLY A 27 9.90 3.21 -16.62
CA GLY A 27 9.23 2.32 -15.66
C GLY A 27 9.29 2.85 -14.23
N PHE A 28 10.44 3.36 -13.80
CA PHE A 28 10.59 3.98 -12.48
C PHE A 28 9.71 5.23 -12.32
N LEU A 29 9.70 6.12 -13.32
CA LEU A 29 8.87 7.33 -13.28
C LEU A 29 7.38 6.99 -13.24
N LEU A 30 6.92 6.06 -14.07
CA LEU A 30 5.53 5.61 -14.07
C LEU A 30 5.13 4.97 -12.73
N HIS A 31 6.02 4.18 -12.14
CA HIS A 31 5.78 3.58 -10.83
C HIS A 31 5.63 4.66 -9.74
N THR A 32 6.54 5.66 -9.70
CA THR A 32 6.45 6.75 -8.71
C THR A 32 5.20 7.61 -8.88
N GLU A 33 4.78 7.88 -10.12
CA GLU A 33 3.53 8.59 -10.41
C GLU A 33 2.30 7.79 -9.96
N ASN A 34 2.30 6.49 -10.21
CA ASN A 34 1.20 5.62 -9.79
C ASN A 34 1.03 5.62 -8.28
N LEU A 35 2.12 5.45 -7.53
CA LEU A 35 2.10 5.53 -6.06
C LEU A 35 1.59 6.91 -5.57
N ALA A 36 2.01 7.99 -6.22
CA ALA A 36 1.53 9.33 -5.86
C ALA A 36 0.02 9.48 -6.07
N ARG A 37 -0.51 8.96 -7.17
CA ARG A 37 -1.95 8.96 -7.47
C ARG A 37 -2.74 8.13 -6.46
N LEU A 38 -2.27 6.92 -6.14
CA LEU A 38 -2.90 6.06 -5.13
C LEU A 38 -2.99 6.76 -3.77
N ARG A 39 -1.93 7.45 -3.34
CA ARG A 39 -1.91 8.21 -2.08
C ARG A 39 -2.91 9.36 -2.07
N VAL A 40 -3.03 10.10 -3.17
CA VAL A 40 -4.03 11.17 -3.30
C VAL A 40 -5.44 10.58 -3.25
N GLN A 41 -5.71 9.55 -4.03
CA GLN A 41 -7.00 8.87 -4.05
C GLN A 41 -7.37 8.28 -2.68
N ALA A 42 -6.41 7.67 -1.99
CA ALA A 42 -6.61 7.11 -0.65
C ALA A 42 -6.97 8.21 0.37
N ASN A 43 -6.29 9.37 0.32
CA ASN A 43 -6.61 10.49 1.18
C ASN A 43 -8.02 11.03 0.91
N GLU A 44 -8.38 11.23 -0.35
CA GLU A 44 -9.69 11.75 -0.74
C GLU A 44 -10.82 10.78 -0.36
N SER A 45 -10.69 9.51 -0.70
CA SER A 45 -11.71 8.50 -0.45
C SER A 45 -11.94 8.23 1.03
N SER A 46 -10.88 8.20 1.83
CA SER A 46 -10.95 7.99 3.28
C SER A 46 -11.20 9.28 4.06
N ARG A 47 -11.07 10.45 3.42
CA ARG A 47 -11.06 11.77 4.09
C ARG A 47 -10.02 11.85 5.20
N GLY A 48 -8.85 11.21 4.98
CA GLY A 48 -7.74 11.08 5.90
C GLY A 48 -6.41 11.51 5.27
N ASP A 49 -5.33 11.29 5.99
CA ASP A 49 -3.97 11.56 5.54
C ASP A 49 -3.09 10.32 5.77
N TRP A 50 -2.62 9.71 4.69
CA TRP A 50 -1.84 8.49 4.75
C TRP A 50 -0.52 8.63 5.56
N ARG A 51 0.10 9.83 5.58
CA ARG A 51 1.33 10.07 6.36
C ARG A 51 1.05 10.07 7.85
N ARG A 52 -0.07 10.68 8.27
CA ARG A 52 -0.50 10.59 9.67
C ARG A 52 -0.92 9.17 10.03
N GLY A 53 -1.57 8.47 9.07
CA GLY A 53 -1.93 7.06 9.23
C GLY A 53 -0.75 6.17 9.55
N GLU A 54 0.39 6.37 8.86
CA GLU A 54 1.64 5.66 9.15
C GLU A 54 2.06 5.80 10.62
N ALA A 55 2.12 7.04 11.13
CA ALA A 55 2.50 7.30 12.52
C ALA A 55 1.49 6.71 13.53
N LEU A 56 0.20 6.73 13.18
CA LEU A 56 -0.85 6.17 14.03
C LEU A 56 -0.80 4.64 14.09
N ILE A 57 -0.44 3.97 13.01
CA ILE A 57 -0.23 2.51 12.99
C ILE A 57 0.83 2.09 14.01
N TYR A 58 1.92 2.84 14.14
CA TYR A 58 2.90 2.64 15.20
C TYR A 58 2.32 2.92 16.58
N ARG A 59 1.63 4.04 16.74
CA ARG A 59 1.06 4.48 18.02
C ARG A 59 0.04 3.48 18.58
N TYR A 60 -0.80 2.92 17.73
CA TYR A 60 -1.82 1.93 18.12
C TYR A 60 -1.31 0.49 18.05
N ALA A 61 0.00 0.30 17.82
CA ALA A 61 0.67 -0.99 17.78
C ALA A 61 0.01 -2.04 16.87
N CYS A 62 -0.56 -1.62 15.73
CA CYS A 62 -1.23 -2.51 14.78
C CYS A 62 -0.29 -3.62 14.29
N GLY A 63 1.01 -3.31 14.15
CA GLY A 63 2.07 -4.25 13.75
C GLY A 63 2.32 -5.38 14.75
N SER A 64 1.82 -5.32 15.98
CA SER A 64 1.92 -6.41 16.95
C SER A 64 1.09 -7.63 16.54
N CYS A 65 -0.02 -7.40 15.81
CA CYS A 65 -0.91 -8.44 15.34
C CYS A 65 -0.85 -8.65 13.82
N HIS A 66 -0.51 -7.62 13.05
CA HIS A 66 -0.52 -7.64 11.60
C HIS A 66 0.87 -7.48 10.97
N VAL A 67 1.08 -8.13 9.83
CA VAL A 67 2.13 -7.75 8.88
C VAL A 67 1.59 -6.59 8.05
N ILE A 68 2.31 -5.45 8.03
CA ILE A 68 1.86 -4.22 7.36
C ILE A 68 2.99 -3.71 6.48
N PRO A 69 2.80 -3.61 5.14
CA PRO A 69 3.82 -3.08 4.24
C PRO A 69 4.24 -1.67 4.62
N GLY A 70 5.54 -1.39 4.49
CA GLY A 70 6.11 -0.07 4.80
C GLY A 70 6.26 0.24 6.28
N ILE A 71 5.70 -0.56 7.20
CA ILE A 71 5.81 -0.37 8.65
C ILE A 71 6.90 -1.27 9.21
N HIS A 72 8.01 -0.66 9.59
CA HIS A 72 9.13 -1.41 10.19
C HIS A 72 8.71 -2.11 11.49
N GLY A 73 9.05 -3.39 11.62
CA GLY A 73 8.70 -4.17 12.81
C GLY A 73 7.25 -4.68 12.87
N ALA A 74 6.42 -4.39 11.87
CA ALA A 74 5.07 -4.94 11.77
C ALA A 74 5.13 -6.37 11.22
N VAL A 75 5.40 -7.33 12.10
CA VAL A 75 5.58 -8.77 11.78
C VAL A 75 4.60 -9.66 12.54
N GLY A 76 3.55 -9.09 13.13
CA GLY A 76 2.54 -9.82 13.88
C GLY A 76 1.79 -10.84 13.02
N ARG A 77 1.39 -11.95 13.62
CA ARG A 77 0.72 -13.07 12.94
C ARG A 77 -0.60 -13.47 13.60
N ASN A 78 -1.07 -12.71 14.57
CA ASN A 78 -2.36 -12.94 15.22
C ASN A 78 -3.53 -12.44 14.37
N GLY A 79 -3.29 -11.47 13.50
CA GLY A 79 -4.23 -10.98 12.50
C GLY A 79 -3.75 -11.31 11.07
N PRO A 80 -4.59 -11.10 10.06
CA PRO A 80 -4.20 -11.29 8.67
C PRO A 80 -3.14 -10.27 8.24
N GLU A 81 -2.32 -10.65 7.26
CA GLU A 81 -1.45 -9.72 6.57
C GLU A 81 -2.27 -8.64 5.86
N LEU A 82 -1.83 -7.37 5.95
CA LEU A 82 -2.53 -6.22 5.39
C LEU A 82 -1.99 -5.75 4.03
N THR A 83 -1.05 -6.49 3.43
CA THR A 83 -0.58 -6.25 2.05
C THR A 83 -1.76 -6.26 1.08
N GLY A 84 -1.90 -5.20 0.28
CA GLY A 84 -2.98 -5.07 -0.69
C GLY A 84 -4.39 -5.07 -0.09
N VAL A 85 -4.54 -4.77 1.20
CA VAL A 85 -5.86 -4.81 1.86
C VAL A 85 -6.85 -3.84 1.21
N GLY A 86 -6.39 -2.70 0.69
CA GLY A 86 -7.22 -1.72 0.00
C GLY A 86 -7.82 -2.20 -1.31
N GLN A 87 -7.22 -3.20 -1.96
CA GLN A 87 -7.68 -3.78 -3.24
C GLN A 87 -8.56 -5.02 -3.05
N ARG A 88 -8.70 -5.53 -1.84
CA ARG A 88 -9.55 -6.70 -1.58
C ARG A 88 -11.03 -6.31 -1.68
N PRO A 89 -11.88 -7.16 -2.28
CA PRO A 89 -13.31 -6.86 -2.38
C PRO A 89 -14.02 -6.94 -1.01
N VAL A 90 -13.43 -7.68 -0.07
CA VAL A 90 -14.03 -8.00 1.23
C VAL A 90 -13.09 -7.66 2.36
N LEU A 91 -13.61 -7.02 3.40
CA LEU A 91 -12.97 -6.72 4.66
C LEU A 91 -13.48 -7.67 5.74
N ALA A 92 -12.61 -8.07 6.67
CA ALA A 92 -12.94 -8.90 7.82
C ALA A 92 -13.76 -10.16 7.49
N GLY A 93 -13.61 -10.71 6.30
CA GLY A 93 -14.23 -11.96 5.83
C GLY A 93 -15.63 -11.82 5.23
N SER A 94 -16.38 -10.74 5.49
CA SER A 94 -17.76 -10.60 5.00
C SER A 94 -18.23 -9.17 4.76
N LEU A 95 -17.49 -8.17 5.22
CA LEU A 95 -17.88 -6.76 5.07
C LEU A 95 -17.44 -6.26 3.70
N SER A 96 -18.21 -5.36 3.09
CA SER A 96 -17.78 -4.64 1.90
C SER A 96 -16.52 -3.83 2.22
N ASN A 97 -15.51 -3.91 1.35
CA ASN A 97 -14.29 -3.14 1.52
C ASN A 97 -14.41 -1.79 0.80
N ASP A 98 -15.01 -0.86 1.48
CA ASP A 98 -15.09 0.55 1.11
C ASP A 98 -14.55 1.43 2.25
N PRO A 99 -14.14 2.68 1.96
CA PRO A 99 -13.49 3.54 2.95
C PRO A 99 -14.32 3.77 4.22
N GLU A 100 -15.62 3.95 4.11
CA GLU A 100 -16.48 4.18 5.28
C GLU A 100 -16.64 2.90 6.13
N THR A 101 -16.72 1.75 5.49
CA THR A 101 -16.73 0.45 6.18
C THR A 101 -15.39 0.15 6.85
N MET A 102 -14.26 0.48 6.20
CA MET A 102 -12.93 0.36 6.79
C MET A 102 -12.80 1.25 8.04
N VAL A 103 -13.23 2.50 7.97
CA VAL A 103 -13.20 3.43 9.12
C VAL A 103 -14.02 2.87 10.29
N ARG A 104 -15.25 2.43 10.03
CA ARG A 104 -16.11 1.82 11.06
C ARG A 104 -15.50 0.54 11.64
N TRP A 105 -14.88 -0.29 10.78
CA TRP A 105 -14.19 -1.51 11.22
C TRP A 105 -13.02 -1.20 12.15
N LEU A 106 -12.22 -0.19 11.82
CA LEU A 106 -11.09 0.24 12.65
C LEU A 106 -11.55 0.78 14.01
N MET A 107 -12.68 1.49 14.06
CA MET A 107 -13.22 2.07 15.29
C MET A 107 -13.94 1.03 16.15
N HIS A 108 -14.78 0.18 15.54
CA HIS A 108 -15.72 -0.67 16.22
C HIS A 108 -15.78 -2.08 15.63
N PRO A 109 -14.66 -2.85 15.67
CA PRO A 109 -14.61 -4.17 15.05
C PRO A 109 -15.60 -5.14 15.70
N GLN A 110 -15.79 -5.07 17.00
CA GLN A 110 -16.70 -5.94 17.72
C GLN A 110 -18.19 -5.62 17.47
N ALA A 111 -18.52 -4.36 17.17
CA ALA A 111 -19.87 -3.98 16.77
C ALA A 111 -20.24 -4.48 15.37
N LEU A 112 -19.29 -4.47 14.43
CA LEU A 112 -19.51 -4.94 13.07
C LEU A 112 -19.40 -6.45 12.93
N ARG A 113 -18.57 -7.07 13.73
CA ARG A 113 -18.37 -8.53 13.76
C ARG A 113 -18.08 -9.02 15.17
N PRO A 114 -19.12 -9.29 15.95
CA PRO A 114 -18.98 -9.80 17.32
C PRO A 114 -18.14 -11.08 17.36
N GLY A 115 -17.20 -11.13 18.29
CA GLY A 115 -16.29 -12.27 18.44
C GLY A 115 -15.13 -12.31 17.44
N SER A 116 -14.90 -11.25 16.67
CA SER A 116 -13.70 -11.14 15.84
C SER A 116 -12.43 -11.09 16.71
N GLY A 117 -11.30 -11.59 16.16
CA GLY A 117 -10.01 -11.53 16.85
C GLY A 117 -9.42 -10.12 16.97
N MET A 118 -9.97 -9.13 16.28
CA MET A 118 -9.54 -7.74 16.37
C MET A 118 -10.24 -7.06 17.56
N PRO A 119 -9.51 -6.62 18.58
CA PRO A 119 -10.11 -5.94 19.73
C PRO A 119 -10.47 -4.48 19.40
N GLU A 120 -11.28 -3.86 20.24
CA GLU A 120 -11.51 -2.41 20.20
C GLU A 120 -10.19 -1.68 20.45
N GLN A 121 -9.83 -0.76 19.53
CA GLN A 121 -8.56 -0.03 19.59
C GLN A 121 -8.69 1.33 20.24
N GLY A 122 -9.91 1.80 20.53
CA GLY A 122 -10.13 3.14 21.06
C GLY A 122 -9.78 4.25 20.08
N LEU A 123 -9.89 3.98 18.79
CA LEU A 123 -9.66 4.97 17.72
C LEU A 123 -10.83 5.96 17.68
N ASP A 124 -10.50 7.25 17.60
CA ASP A 124 -11.46 8.23 17.13
C ASP A 124 -11.60 8.18 15.60
N GLU A 125 -12.63 8.82 15.08
CA GLU A 125 -12.92 8.82 13.64
C GLU A 125 -11.78 9.41 12.81
N ARG A 126 -11.13 10.47 13.28
CA ARG A 126 -10.04 11.12 12.58
C ARG A 126 -8.84 10.18 12.43
N HIS A 127 -8.44 9.53 13.52
CA HIS A 127 -7.35 8.56 13.49
C HIS A 127 -7.71 7.33 12.63
N ALA A 128 -8.94 6.85 12.69
CA ALA A 128 -9.39 5.74 11.86
C ALA A 128 -9.35 6.10 10.35
N ARG A 129 -9.73 7.32 9.97
CA ARG A 129 -9.65 7.84 8.60
C ARG A 129 -8.21 7.95 8.12
N ASP A 130 -7.31 8.45 8.96
CA ASP A 130 -5.88 8.56 8.63
C ASP A 130 -5.26 7.15 8.44
N ILE A 131 -5.57 6.19 9.31
CA ILE A 131 -5.12 4.79 9.17
C ILE A 131 -5.72 4.14 7.92
N ALA A 132 -7.01 4.35 7.65
CA ALA A 132 -7.65 3.85 6.43
C ALA A 132 -6.97 4.41 5.17
N ALA A 133 -6.65 5.71 5.15
CA ALA A 133 -5.90 6.33 4.05
C ALA A 133 -4.55 5.64 3.83
N TYR A 134 -3.80 5.32 4.90
CA TYR A 134 -2.56 4.56 4.77
C TYR A 134 -2.80 3.18 4.15
N LEU A 135 -3.77 2.43 4.64
CA LEU A 135 -4.06 1.08 4.17
C LEU A 135 -4.52 1.04 2.70
N TYR A 136 -5.26 2.05 2.23
CA TYR A 136 -5.66 2.18 0.83
C TYR A 136 -4.54 2.73 -0.07
N ALA A 137 -3.51 3.38 0.48
CA ALA A 137 -2.37 3.90 -0.26
C ALA A 137 -1.27 2.86 -0.53
N GLN A 138 -1.43 1.64 -0.05
CA GLN A 138 -0.48 0.54 -0.28
C GLN A 138 -0.88 -0.30 -1.50
N ASP A 139 0.13 -0.76 -2.26
CA ASP A 139 -0.02 -1.71 -3.38
C ASP A 139 -0.12 -3.14 -2.86
#